data_640d1f933fafa88f3e717163902c440e
#
_entry.id   640d1f933fafa88f3e717163902c440e
#
_cell.length_a   1.000
_cell.length_b   1.000
_cell.length_c   1.000
_cell.angle_alpha   90.00
_cell.angle_beta   90.00
_cell.angle_gamma   90.00
#
_symmetry.space_group_name_H-M   'P 1'
#
loop_
_entity.id
_entity.type
_entity.pdbx_description
1 polymer ?
#
loop_
_entity_poly.entity_id
_entity_poly.type
_entity_poly.pdbx_seq_one_letter_code
_entity_poly.pdbx_strand_id
1 'polypeptide(L)'
;MAAHESPVAAPAPGWGRRIPRDERVFLWLVGVSLVVMTAVVFAWLAWGEQNVPATYRYLTPAEFAKQVTAFVDRHRGADGRVYVPAGEDAYLAASRYAFYPELVLQANTRYRIWLSATDTLHGFSLVGGGQNINLELAPNHVTGLNLTVGDPGRYLVVCNEYCGLQHHEMKTFLTVVPAAEMAERQAAQAGGSEAAPAPGGAGTLELSADPSGALAFDTRTLRAEAGKVTIAMRNPSPLPHNVAIKGNGVDVVGKVVLQGGTSIVTAELRPGTYTFYCSVPGHEEAGMKGTLTVP
;
A
#
# COMPACT_ATOMS: atom_id res chain seq x y z
N MET A 1 -3.45 -62.77 -35.91
CA MET A 1 -3.68 -61.31 -35.96
C MET A 1 -4.94 -61.03 -35.15
N ALA A 2 -4.84 -60.50 -33.94
CA ALA A 2 -5.97 -60.08 -33.16
C ALA A 2 -6.56 -58.83 -33.81
N ALA A 3 -7.85 -58.88 -34.19
CA ALA A 3 -8.53 -57.71 -34.72
C ALA A 3 -8.58 -56.65 -33.62
N HIS A 4 -8.00 -55.49 -33.90
CA HIS A 4 -8.10 -54.30 -33.07
C HIS A 4 -9.59 -53.86 -33.08
N GLU A 5 -10.32 -54.19 -32.02
CA GLU A 5 -11.66 -53.63 -31.86
C GLU A 5 -11.56 -52.10 -31.79
N SER A 6 -12.32 -51.44 -32.65
CA SER A 6 -12.39 -49.96 -32.64
C SER A 6 -13.01 -49.48 -31.35
N PRO A 7 -12.43 -48.50 -30.65
CA PRO A 7 -13.06 -47.96 -29.43
C PRO A 7 -14.42 -47.27 -29.67
N VAL A 8 -14.83 -47.09 -30.92
CA VAL A 8 -16.17 -46.60 -31.35
C VAL A 8 -17.07 -47.72 -31.85
N ALA A 9 -16.67 -49.00 -31.72
CA ALA A 9 -17.58 -50.12 -32.10
C ALA A 9 -18.79 -50.16 -31.18
N ALA A 10 -19.97 -50.45 -31.76
CA ALA A 10 -21.19 -50.57 -30.96
C ALA A 10 -21.00 -51.67 -29.90
N PRO A 11 -21.39 -51.41 -28.66
CA PRO A 11 -21.27 -52.38 -27.59
C PRO A 11 -22.10 -53.65 -27.88
N ALA A 12 -21.70 -54.77 -27.27
CA ALA A 12 -22.35 -56.06 -27.46
C ALA A 12 -23.85 -55.99 -27.19
N PRO A 13 -24.67 -56.83 -27.89
CA PRO A 13 -26.12 -56.88 -27.64
C PRO A 13 -26.43 -57.15 -26.17
N GLY A 14 -27.23 -56.27 -25.56
CA GLY A 14 -27.54 -56.35 -24.14
C GLY A 14 -26.75 -55.37 -23.25
N TRP A 15 -25.76 -54.71 -23.77
CA TRP A 15 -25.08 -53.63 -23.07
C TRP A 15 -26.11 -52.53 -22.66
N GLY A 16 -26.11 -52.16 -21.40
CA GLY A 16 -27.05 -51.16 -20.86
C GLY A 16 -28.42 -51.68 -20.45
N ARG A 17 -28.72 -53.00 -20.65
CA ARG A 17 -30.04 -53.52 -20.28
C ARG A 17 -30.27 -53.70 -18.78
N ARG A 18 -29.23 -53.91 -17.99
CA ARG A 18 -29.31 -53.99 -16.53
C ARG A 18 -28.06 -53.44 -15.90
N ILE A 19 -28.13 -52.25 -15.34
CA ILE A 19 -27.07 -51.70 -14.51
C ILE A 19 -27.01 -52.53 -13.21
N PRO A 20 -25.86 -53.10 -12.83
CA PRO A 20 -25.68 -53.84 -11.57
C PRO A 20 -26.12 -52.99 -10.37
N ARG A 21 -26.49 -53.65 -9.28
CA ARG A 21 -26.97 -52.93 -8.10
C ARG A 21 -25.94 -51.96 -7.57
N ASP A 22 -24.70 -52.36 -7.53
CA ASP A 22 -23.58 -51.58 -7.01
C ASP A 22 -23.34 -50.31 -7.86
N GLU A 23 -23.40 -50.47 -9.18
CA GLU A 23 -23.29 -49.34 -10.11
C GLU A 23 -24.47 -48.37 -9.98
N ARG A 24 -25.70 -48.89 -9.76
CA ARG A 24 -26.85 -48.02 -9.47
C ARG A 24 -26.70 -47.24 -8.17
N VAL A 25 -26.16 -47.87 -7.11
CA VAL A 25 -25.90 -47.24 -5.85
C VAL A 25 -24.82 -46.15 -6.04
N PHE A 26 -23.76 -46.46 -6.78
CA PHE A 26 -22.70 -45.49 -7.10
C PHE A 26 -23.26 -44.28 -7.87
N LEU A 27 -24.04 -44.53 -8.94
CA LEU A 27 -24.65 -43.45 -9.73
C LEU A 27 -25.62 -42.59 -8.89
N TRP A 28 -26.34 -43.23 -7.95
CA TRP A 28 -27.19 -42.51 -7.01
C TRP A 28 -26.38 -41.61 -6.07
N LEU A 29 -25.31 -42.12 -5.51
CA LEU A 29 -24.40 -41.34 -4.66
C LEU A 29 -23.78 -40.18 -5.41
N VAL A 30 -23.30 -40.39 -6.63
CA VAL A 30 -22.77 -39.34 -7.50
C VAL A 30 -23.85 -38.27 -7.79
N GLY A 31 -25.06 -38.71 -8.15
CA GLY A 31 -26.18 -37.80 -8.44
C GLY A 31 -26.59 -36.97 -7.22
N VAL A 32 -26.71 -37.60 -6.05
CA VAL A 32 -26.98 -36.89 -4.79
C VAL A 32 -25.84 -35.91 -4.45
N SER A 33 -24.59 -36.35 -4.55
CA SER A 33 -23.45 -35.49 -4.30
C SER A 33 -23.43 -34.28 -5.25
N LEU A 34 -23.71 -34.47 -6.54
CA LEU A 34 -23.79 -33.38 -7.51
C LEU A 34 -24.87 -32.35 -7.13
N VAL A 35 -26.08 -32.84 -6.76
CA VAL A 35 -27.16 -31.95 -6.32
C VAL A 35 -26.79 -31.19 -5.07
N VAL A 36 -26.20 -31.85 -4.07
CA VAL A 36 -25.79 -31.23 -2.82
C VAL A 36 -24.69 -30.17 -3.08
N MET A 37 -23.67 -30.51 -3.85
CA MET A 37 -22.58 -29.57 -4.17
C MET A 37 -23.09 -28.35 -4.96
N THR A 38 -24.00 -28.60 -5.92
CA THR A 38 -24.65 -27.52 -6.68
C THR A 38 -25.46 -26.60 -5.75
N ALA A 39 -26.26 -27.19 -4.86
CA ALA A 39 -27.05 -26.45 -3.89
C ALA A 39 -26.14 -25.62 -2.94
N VAL A 40 -25.03 -26.18 -2.48
CA VAL A 40 -24.05 -25.48 -1.65
C VAL A 40 -23.43 -24.28 -2.42
N VAL A 41 -23.08 -24.44 -3.69
CA VAL A 41 -22.56 -23.36 -4.51
C VAL A 41 -23.60 -22.24 -4.67
N PHE A 42 -24.86 -22.58 -4.98
CA PHE A 42 -25.92 -21.58 -5.08
C PHE A 42 -26.22 -20.89 -3.74
N ALA A 43 -26.23 -21.64 -2.65
CA ALA A 43 -26.38 -21.08 -1.31
C ALA A 43 -25.22 -20.13 -0.99
N TRP A 44 -24.03 -20.52 -1.36
CA TRP A 44 -22.83 -19.70 -1.17
C TRP A 44 -22.87 -18.40 -2.03
N LEU A 45 -23.35 -18.47 -3.27
CA LEU A 45 -23.56 -17.28 -4.10
C LEU A 45 -24.65 -16.34 -3.55
N ALA A 46 -25.69 -16.90 -2.90
CA ALA A 46 -26.81 -16.13 -2.38
C ALA A 46 -26.55 -15.50 -1.01
N TRP A 47 -25.81 -16.18 -0.14
CA TRP A 47 -25.61 -15.80 1.27
C TRP A 47 -24.15 -15.66 1.68
N GLY A 48 -23.20 -16.05 0.84
CA GLY A 48 -21.78 -15.94 1.12
C GLY A 48 -21.25 -14.53 0.86
N GLU A 49 -20.51 -13.97 1.82
CA GLU A 49 -19.81 -12.68 1.69
C GLU A 49 -18.41 -12.90 1.09
N GLN A 50 -18.33 -13.35 -0.16
CA GLN A 50 -17.06 -13.80 -0.75
C GLN A 50 -16.32 -12.74 -1.53
N ASN A 51 -17.04 -11.74 -2.01
CA ASN A 51 -16.42 -10.68 -2.77
C ASN A 51 -16.21 -9.50 -1.85
N VAL A 52 -14.96 -9.06 -1.72
CA VAL A 52 -14.67 -7.78 -1.11
C VAL A 52 -15.44 -6.73 -1.89
N PRO A 53 -16.37 -5.97 -1.26
CA PRO A 53 -17.11 -4.93 -1.95
C PRO A 53 -16.13 -3.89 -2.48
N ALA A 54 -15.86 -3.92 -3.78
CA ALA A 54 -14.92 -3.04 -4.44
C ALA A 54 -15.59 -2.28 -5.58
N THR A 55 -15.18 -1.05 -5.74
CA THR A 55 -15.52 -0.20 -6.88
C THR A 55 -14.24 0.06 -7.65
N TYR A 56 -14.31 0.10 -8.98
CA TYR A 56 -13.13 0.31 -9.81
C TYR A 56 -13.25 1.61 -10.61
N ARG A 57 -12.12 2.30 -10.77
CA ARG A 57 -11.96 3.43 -11.69
C ARG A 57 -10.55 3.44 -12.28
N TYR A 58 -10.39 4.14 -13.39
CA TYR A 58 -9.11 4.25 -14.10
C TYR A 58 -8.54 5.64 -13.89
N LEU A 59 -7.34 5.71 -13.33
CA LEU A 59 -6.55 6.93 -13.18
C LEU A 59 -5.10 6.58 -13.48
N THR A 60 -4.38 7.48 -14.11
CA THR A 60 -2.93 7.31 -14.26
C THR A 60 -2.25 7.35 -12.89
N PRO A 61 -1.08 6.71 -12.72
CA PRO A 61 -0.31 6.77 -11.49
C PRO A 61 -0.08 8.19 -10.97
N ALA A 62 0.22 9.14 -11.89
CA ALA A 62 0.43 10.55 -11.54
C ALA A 62 -0.85 11.24 -11.03
N GLU A 63 -2.00 10.96 -11.61
CA GLU A 63 -3.29 11.49 -11.13
C GLU A 63 -3.67 10.91 -9.78
N PHE A 64 -3.46 9.60 -9.58
CA PHE A 64 -3.70 8.97 -8.29
C PHE A 64 -2.75 9.52 -7.22
N ALA A 65 -1.46 9.67 -7.53
CA ALA A 65 -0.47 10.27 -6.62
C ALA A 65 -0.86 11.69 -6.18
N LYS A 66 -1.43 12.52 -7.09
CA LYS A 66 -1.96 13.85 -6.73
C LYS A 66 -3.11 13.75 -5.72
N GLN A 67 -4.02 12.78 -5.88
CA GLN A 67 -5.13 12.57 -4.93
C GLN A 67 -4.60 12.14 -3.56
N VAL A 68 -3.64 11.20 -3.52
CA VAL A 68 -2.98 10.76 -2.28
C VAL A 68 -2.28 11.95 -1.60
N THR A 69 -1.53 12.75 -2.34
CA THR A 69 -0.83 13.93 -1.79
C THR A 69 -1.82 14.92 -1.18
N ALA A 70 -2.86 15.28 -1.93
CA ALA A 70 -3.89 16.21 -1.44
C ALA A 70 -4.63 15.68 -0.20
N PHE A 71 -4.86 14.37 -0.13
CA PHE A 71 -5.45 13.71 1.03
C PHE A 71 -4.50 13.76 2.24
N VAL A 72 -3.24 13.41 2.05
CA VAL A 72 -2.21 13.47 3.09
C VAL A 72 -2.05 14.89 3.64
N ASP A 73 -2.03 15.90 2.78
CA ASP A 73 -1.86 17.31 3.18
C ASP A 73 -3.00 17.81 4.07
N ARG A 74 -4.21 17.26 3.88
CA ARG A 74 -5.36 17.62 4.72
C ARG A 74 -5.40 16.91 6.07
N HIS A 75 -4.88 15.67 6.15
CA HIS A 75 -5.17 14.78 7.29
C HIS A 75 -3.92 14.27 8.02
N ARG A 76 -2.73 14.76 7.66
CA ARG A 76 -1.48 14.31 8.28
C ARG A 76 -1.30 14.91 9.68
N GLY A 77 -1.07 14.05 10.66
CA GLY A 77 -0.67 14.43 12.01
C GLY A 77 0.81 14.79 12.13
N ALA A 78 1.16 15.39 13.25
CA ALA A 78 2.55 15.74 13.59
C ALA A 78 3.47 14.50 13.67
N ASP A 79 2.91 13.33 13.95
CA ASP A 79 3.60 12.03 13.99
C ASP A 79 3.77 11.39 12.59
N GLY A 80 3.36 12.09 11.53
CA GLY A 80 3.49 11.65 10.14
C GLY A 80 2.42 10.70 9.64
N ARG A 81 1.55 10.17 10.51
CA ARG A 81 0.41 9.31 10.14
C ARG A 81 -0.77 10.15 9.66
N VAL A 82 -1.68 9.53 8.93
CA VAL A 82 -2.86 10.20 8.37
C VAL A 82 -4.12 9.73 9.10
N TYR A 83 -4.76 10.66 9.79
CA TYR A 83 -5.96 10.44 10.59
C TYR A 83 -7.21 10.69 9.75
N VAL A 84 -7.87 9.61 9.33
CA VAL A 84 -9.00 9.67 8.41
C VAL A 84 -10.29 10.02 9.15
N PRO A 85 -10.94 11.17 8.84
CA PRO A 85 -12.22 11.49 9.45
C PRO A 85 -13.30 10.48 9.09
N ALA A 86 -14.25 10.26 10.00
CA ALA A 86 -15.41 9.43 9.72
C ALA A 86 -16.23 10.01 8.56
N GLY A 87 -16.57 9.15 7.59
CA GLY A 87 -17.34 9.53 6.42
C GLY A 87 -16.53 10.07 5.24
N GLU A 88 -15.21 10.22 5.39
CA GLU A 88 -14.33 10.58 4.27
C GLU A 88 -13.70 9.34 3.61
N ASP A 89 -13.41 9.47 2.31
CA ASP A 89 -12.66 8.48 1.56
C ASP A 89 -11.17 8.58 1.91
N ALA A 90 -10.54 7.42 2.16
CA ALA A 90 -9.10 7.33 2.38
C ALA A 90 -8.37 6.95 1.07
N TYR A 91 -7.08 7.25 1.00
CA TYR A 91 -6.25 6.94 -0.15
C TYR A 91 -4.95 6.29 0.31
N LEU A 92 -4.54 5.20 -0.36
CA LEU A 92 -3.30 4.49 -0.08
C LEU A 92 -2.65 4.03 -1.39
N ALA A 93 -1.45 4.50 -1.65
CA ALA A 93 -0.63 4.10 -2.78
C ALA A 93 0.33 2.97 -2.40
N ALA A 94 0.51 2.02 -3.32
CA ALA A 94 1.57 1.02 -3.27
C ALA A 94 2.64 1.38 -4.30
N SER A 95 3.90 1.32 -3.89
CA SER A 95 5.09 1.47 -4.76
C SER A 95 6.27 0.76 -4.12
N ARG A 96 7.32 0.46 -4.88
CA ARG A 96 8.51 -0.25 -4.37
C ARG A 96 9.24 0.58 -3.31
N TYR A 97 9.34 0.16 -2.10
CA TYR A 97 8.83 -1.04 -1.44
C TYR A 97 8.00 -0.60 -0.23
N ALA A 98 7.04 0.28 -0.46
CA ALA A 98 6.25 0.90 0.59
C ALA A 98 4.78 1.04 0.22
N PHE A 99 3.93 1.02 1.24
CA PHE A 99 2.58 1.56 1.18
C PHE A 99 2.57 2.96 1.80
N TYR A 100 1.89 3.90 1.18
CA TYR A 100 1.84 5.29 1.64
C TYR A 100 0.45 5.91 1.46
N PRO A 101 -0.06 6.62 2.47
CA PRO A 101 0.47 6.87 3.81
C PRO A 101 0.14 5.74 4.81
N GLU A 102 0.70 5.79 6.04
CA GLU A 102 0.19 4.99 7.16
C GLU A 102 -1.14 5.60 7.62
N LEU A 103 -2.21 4.81 7.57
CA LEU A 103 -3.57 5.25 7.86
C LEU A 103 -3.95 4.95 9.32
N VAL A 104 -4.63 5.91 9.96
CA VAL A 104 -5.30 5.74 11.24
C VAL A 104 -6.79 5.90 11.03
N LEU A 105 -7.56 4.86 11.37
CA LEU A 105 -9.01 4.78 11.22
C LEU A 105 -9.69 4.75 12.59
N GLN A 106 -10.94 5.20 12.65
CA GLN A 106 -11.78 5.05 13.84
C GLN A 106 -12.42 3.66 13.86
N ALA A 107 -12.43 3.02 15.03
CA ALA A 107 -13.09 1.74 15.25
C ALA A 107 -14.61 1.80 14.94
N ASN A 108 -15.16 0.68 14.48
CA ASN A 108 -16.59 0.52 14.15
C ASN A 108 -17.13 1.54 13.14
N THR A 109 -16.25 2.09 12.31
CA THR A 109 -16.60 3.08 11.28
C THR A 109 -16.34 2.50 9.91
N ARG A 110 -17.30 2.69 9.00
CA ARG A 110 -17.15 2.26 7.61
C ARG A 110 -16.37 3.32 6.84
N TYR A 111 -15.30 2.86 6.17
CA TYR A 111 -14.47 3.66 5.28
C TYR A 111 -14.49 3.10 3.86
N ARG A 112 -14.31 3.96 2.88
CA ARG A 112 -13.88 3.56 1.54
C ARG A 112 -12.42 3.96 1.39
N ILE A 113 -11.57 2.96 1.12
CA ILE A 113 -10.15 3.17 0.88
C ILE A 113 -9.87 2.98 -0.60
N TRP A 114 -9.38 4.02 -1.25
CA TRP A 114 -8.94 3.97 -2.63
C TRP A 114 -7.49 3.51 -2.69
N LEU A 115 -7.25 2.40 -3.38
CA LEU A 115 -5.99 1.69 -3.46
C LEU A 115 -5.53 1.64 -4.91
N SER A 116 -4.26 1.91 -5.16
CA SER A 116 -3.64 1.71 -6.48
C SER A 116 -2.12 1.58 -6.35
N ALA A 117 -1.50 0.99 -7.36
CA ALA A 117 -0.06 1.00 -7.53
C ALA A 117 0.38 2.22 -8.36
N THR A 118 1.59 2.73 -8.11
CA THR A 118 2.15 3.86 -8.87
C THR A 118 3.27 3.45 -9.83
N ASP A 119 3.78 2.22 -9.75
CA ASP A 119 4.92 1.75 -10.53
C ASP A 119 4.75 0.36 -11.16
N THR A 120 4.48 -0.66 -10.37
CA THR A 120 4.32 -2.06 -10.81
C THR A 120 3.16 -2.72 -10.09
N LEU A 121 2.92 -4.00 -10.36
CA LEU A 121 1.95 -4.80 -9.62
C LEU A 121 2.42 -5.00 -8.18
N HIS A 122 1.51 -4.80 -7.23
CA HIS A 122 1.68 -5.10 -5.82
C HIS A 122 0.46 -5.86 -5.29
N GLY A 123 0.65 -6.59 -4.20
CA GLY A 123 -0.45 -7.14 -3.43
C GLY A 123 -0.80 -6.25 -2.25
N PHE A 124 -2.03 -6.33 -1.79
CA PHE A 124 -2.49 -5.75 -0.53
C PHE A 124 -3.17 -6.87 0.25
N SER A 125 -2.50 -7.35 1.29
CA SER A 125 -3.03 -8.40 2.17
C SER A 125 -3.20 -7.83 3.57
N LEU A 126 -4.44 -7.75 4.04
CA LEU A 126 -4.83 -7.35 5.39
C LEU A 126 -5.51 -8.52 6.09
N VAL A 127 -4.90 -9.01 7.17
CA VAL A 127 -5.46 -10.09 8.01
C VAL A 127 -5.56 -9.62 9.45
N GLY A 128 -6.73 -9.80 10.04
CA GLY A 128 -7.01 -9.42 11.43
C GLY A 128 -8.15 -8.39 11.54
N GLY A 129 -8.59 -8.11 12.76
CA GLY A 129 -9.71 -7.19 13.02
C GLY A 129 -11.03 -7.62 12.37
N GLY A 130 -11.25 -8.93 12.23
CA GLY A 130 -12.41 -9.47 11.51
C GLY A 130 -12.29 -9.43 9.97
N GLN A 131 -11.12 -9.06 9.44
CA GLN A 131 -10.87 -8.94 8.01
C GLN A 131 -9.89 -10.01 7.52
N ASN A 132 -10.12 -10.50 6.31
CA ASN A 132 -9.18 -11.31 5.54
C ASN A 132 -9.31 -10.88 4.07
N ILE A 133 -8.50 -9.89 3.70
CA ILE A 133 -8.59 -9.20 2.41
C ILE A 133 -7.29 -9.41 1.66
N ASN A 134 -7.40 -9.85 0.41
CA ASN A 134 -6.29 -9.94 -0.53
C ASN A 134 -6.72 -9.30 -1.85
N LEU A 135 -5.96 -8.31 -2.30
CA LEU A 135 -6.21 -7.57 -3.53
C LEU A 135 -4.92 -7.42 -4.32
N GLU A 136 -5.02 -7.46 -5.63
CA GLU A 136 -3.98 -7.00 -6.52
C GLU A 136 -4.14 -5.50 -6.79
N LEU A 137 -3.02 -4.78 -6.72
CA LEU A 137 -2.95 -3.35 -7.01
C LEU A 137 -2.09 -3.15 -8.24
N ALA A 138 -2.71 -2.79 -9.35
CA ALA A 138 -2.03 -2.52 -10.62
C ALA A 138 -1.99 -1.01 -10.91
N PRO A 139 -0.94 -0.52 -11.60
CA PRO A 139 -0.93 0.83 -12.14
C PRO A 139 -2.14 1.07 -13.07
N ASN A 140 -2.63 2.30 -13.10
CA ASN A 140 -3.83 2.74 -13.83
C ASN A 140 -5.17 2.17 -13.33
N HIS A 141 -5.18 1.24 -12.39
CA HIS A 141 -6.39 0.66 -11.80
C HIS A 141 -6.52 1.12 -10.35
N VAL A 142 -7.59 1.82 -10.03
CA VAL A 142 -7.87 2.28 -8.67
C VAL A 142 -9.03 1.47 -8.11
N THR A 143 -8.77 0.75 -7.04
CA THR A 143 -9.76 -0.10 -6.36
C THR A 143 -10.28 0.61 -5.12
N GLY A 144 -11.59 0.78 -5.01
CA GLY A 144 -12.27 1.30 -3.83
C GLY A 144 -12.69 0.16 -2.92
N LEU A 145 -11.95 -0.07 -1.86
CA LEU A 145 -12.22 -1.07 -0.83
C LEU A 145 -13.14 -0.48 0.24
N ASN A 146 -14.29 -1.11 0.48
CA ASN A 146 -15.12 -0.79 1.64
C ASN A 146 -14.67 -1.63 2.84
N LEU A 147 -14.28 -0.95 3.91
CA LEU A 147 -13.69 -1.58 5.10
C LEU A 147 -14.37 -1.06 6.37
N THR A 148 -14.67 -1.97 7.30
CA THR A 148 -15.06 -1.65 8.68
C THR A 148 -14.24 -2.53 9.61
N VAL A 149 -13.42 -1.92 10.46
CA VAL A 149 -12.65 -2.64 11.48
C VAL A 149 -13.26 -2.36 12.84
N GLY A 150 -13.63 -3.43 13.55
CA GLY A 150 -14.32 -3.32 14.84
C GLY A 150 -13.38 -2.96 15.98
N ASP A 151 -12.32 -3.73 16.14
CA ASP A 151 -11.46 -3.65 17.32
C ASP A 151 -10.32 -2.64 17.13
N PRO A 152 -10.05 -1.78 18.13
CA PRO A 152 -8.84 -0.98 18.15
C PRO A 152 -7.58 -1.84 18.12
N GLY A 153 -6.56 -1.41 17.35
CA GLY A 153 -5.31 -2.15 17.22
C GLY A 153 -4.48 -1.72 16.02
N ARG A 154 -3.33 -2.38 15.84
CA ARG A 154 -2.48 -2.23 14.66
C ARG A 154 -2.54 -3.50 13.83
N TYR A 155 -3.02 -3.40 12.62
CA TYR A 155 -3.22 -4.49 11.69
C TYR A 155 -2.16 -4.42 10.60
N LEU A 156 -1.42 -5.51 10.44
CA LEU A 156 -0.35 -5.59 9.46
C LEU A 156 -0.94 -5.70 8.05
N VAL A 157 -0.45 -4.85 7.16
CA VAL A 157 -0.67 -4.93 5.71
C VAL A 157 0.64 -5.33 5.06
N VAL A 158 0.64 -6.39 4.27
CA VAL A 158 1.82 -6.88 3.55
C VAL A 158 1.56 -6.90 2.04
N CYS A 159 2.62 -6.72 1.27
CA CYS A 159 2.60 -7.01 -0.15
C CYS A 159 2.71 -8.53 -0.33
N ASN A 160 1.72 -9.16 -0.97
CA ASN A 160 1.69 -10.60 -1.24
C ASN A 160 1.85 -10.94 -2.74
N GLU A 161 2.19 -9.93 -3.59
CA GLU A 161 2.56 -10.09 -4.99
C GLU A 161 3.99 -9.63 -5.22
N TYR A 162 4.81 -10.45 -5.88
CA TYR A 162 6.22 -10.17 -6.08
C TYR A 162 6.44 -8.89 -6.88
N CYS A 163 7.00 -7.87 -6.25
CA CYS A 163 7.22 -6.53 -6.82
C CYS A 163 8.71 -6.15 -6.98
N GLY A 164 9.63 -7.05 -6.64
CA GLY A 164 11.08 -6.83 -6.79
C GLY A 164 11.90 -7.31 -5.58
N LEU A 165 13.19 -6.94 -5.54
CA LEU A 165 14.17 -7.53 -4.61
C LEU A 165 13.84 -7.36 -3.12
N GLN A 166 13.25 -6.24 -2.71
CA GLN A 166 12.86 -5.97 -1.33
C GLN A 166 11.36 -6.22 -1.06
N HIS A 167 10.71 -7.00 -1.91
CA HIS A 167 9.30 -7.36 -1.76
C HIS A 167 8.96 -7.87 -0.34
N HIS A 168 9.82 -8.68 0.27
CA HIS A 168 9.64 -9.26 1.60
C HIS A 168 9.62 -8.22 2.75
N GLU A 169 10.16 -7.01 2.53
CA GLU A 169 10.12 -5.91 3.48
C GLU A 169 8.92 -4.98 3.29
N MET A 170 8.20 -5.12 2.17
CA MET A 170 7.10 -4.22 1.84
C MET A 170 5.87 -4.48 2.71
N LYS A 171 5.73 -3.65 3.73
CA LYS A 171 4.64 -3.70 4.73
C LYS A 171 4.28 -2.32 5.24
N THR A 172 3.08 -2.20 5.78
CA THR A 172 2.63 -1.04 6.55
C THR A 172 1.67 -1.49 7.64
N PHE A 173 1.16 -0.53 8.42
CA PHE A 173 0.10 -0.80 9.39
C PHE A 173 -1.14 0.03 9.08
N LEU A 174 -2.27 -0.61 9.24
CA LEU A 174 -3.55 0.05 9.41
C LEU A 174 -3.79 0.16 10.92
N THR A 175 -3.75 1.37 11.45
CA THR A 175 -4.00 1.60 12.87
C THR A 175 -5.46 1.94 13.09
N VAL A 176 -6.10 1.29 14.04
CA VAL A 176 -7.51 1.53 14.40
C VAL A 176 -7.56 2.01 15.83
N VAL A 177 -8.20 3.15 16.06
CA VAL A 177 -8.28 3.79 17.38
C VAL A 177 -9.73 4.01 17.80
N PRO A 178 -10.02 4.10 19.12
CA PRO A 178 -11.34 4.49 19.61
C PRO A 178 -11.75 5.89 19.12
N ALA A 179 -13.05 6.16 19.04
CA ALA A 179 -13.59 7.46 18.61
C ALA A 179 -13.06 8.64 19.44
N ALA A 180 -12.89 8.46 20.74
CA ALA A 180 -12.35 9.51 21.62
C ALA A 180 -10.91 9.88 21.26
N GLU A 181 -10.04 8.88 21.02
CA GLU A 181 -8.65 9.12 20.61
C GLU A 181 -8.59 9.77 19.22
N MET A 182 -9.43 9.33 18.28
CA MET A 182 -9.51 9.95 16.95
C MET A 182 -9.86 11.44 17.06
N ALA A 183 -10.85 11.81 17.89
CA ALA A 183 -11.27 13.19 18.08
C ALA A 183 -10.14 14.05 18.70
N GLU A 184 -9.43 13.53 19.70
CA GLU A 184 -8.29 14.23 20.31
C GLU A 184 -7.16 14.49 19.30
N ARG A 185 -6.84 13.49 18.46
CA ARG A 185 -5.80 13.62 17.44
C ARG A 185 -6.18 14.63 16.35
N GLN A 186 -7.44 14.62 15.91
CA GLN A 186 -7.93 15.57 14.92
C GLN A 186 -7.98 17.00 15.47
N ALA A 187 -8.37 17.18 16.74
CA ALA A 187 -8.33 18.48 17.40
C ALA A 187 -6.90 19.03 17.51
N ALA A 188 -5.92 18.17 17.83
CA ALA A 188 -4.51 18.54 17.85
C ALA A 188 -3.97 18.95 16.46
N GLN A 189 -4.48 18.35 15.37
CA GLN A 189 -4.13 18.75 14.00
C GLN A 189 -4.67 20.14 13.66
N ALA A 190 -5.90 20.45 14.05
CA ALA A 190 -6.52 21.76 13.77
C ALA A 190 -5.80 22.92 14.48
N GLY A 191 -5.12 22.65 15.61
CA GLY A 191 -4.33 23.64 16.36
C GLY A 191 -2.88 23.80 15.91
N GLY A 192 -2.35 22.90 15.06
CA GLY A 192 -0.92 22.78 14.73
C GLY A 192 -0.58 22.95 13.26
N SER A 193 -1.36 23.66 12.47
CA SER A 193 -1.03 23.97 11.07
C SER A 193 0.10 25.01 10.99
N GLU A 194 1.33 24.59 11.31
CA GLU A 194 2.51 25.32 10.90
C GLU A 194 2.82 24.98 9.44
N ALA A 195 2.60 25.95 8.57
CA ALA A 195 2.90 25.83 7.14
C ALA A 195 4.38 25.45 6.95
N ALA A 196 4.63 24.40 6.19
CA ALA A 196 6.00 24.05 5.77
C ALA A 196 6.64 25.29 5.12
N PRO A 197 7.89 25.63 5.45
CA PRO A 197 8.58 26.77 4.85
C PRO A 197 8.60 26.62 3.33
N ALA A 198 8.29 27.70 2.63
CA ALA A 198 8.31 27.73 1.17
C ALA A 198 9.73 27.42 0.64
N PRO A 199 9.89 26.64 -0.43
CA PRO A 199 11.18 26.42 -1.05
C PRO A 199 11.70 27.73 -1.63
N GLY A 200 12.96 28.09 -1.32
CA GLY A 200 13.66 29.20 -1.99
C GLY A 200 14.12 30.38 -1.12
N GLY A 201 14.48 30.16 0.15
CA GLY A 201 15.23 31.16 0.93
C GLY A 201 16.76 31.04 0.72
N ALA A 202 17.48 32.13 0.88
CA ALA A 202 18.95 32.10 0.91
C ALA A 202 19.41 31.12 2.02
N GLY A 203 20.17 30.08 1.62
CA GLY A 203 20.63 29.00 2.51
C GLY A 203 19.86 27.66 2.34
N THR A 204 18.94 27.54 1.37
CA THR A 204 18.30 26.26 1.04
C THR A 204 19.13 25.48 0.04
N LEU A 205 19.52 24.26 0.40
CA LEU A 205 20.14 23.30 -0.50
C LEU A 205 19.06 22.54 -1.27
N GLU A 206 19.23 22.44 -2.57
CA GLU A 206 18.28 21.70 -3.42
C GLU A 206 18.88 20.35 -3.85
N LEU A 207 18.07 19.33 -3.90
CA LEU A 207 18.38 18.04 -4.53
C LEU A 207 17.12 17.43 -5.14
N SER A 208 17.30 16.39 -5.95
CA SER A 208 16.21 15.70 -6.63
C SER A 208 16.37 14.19 -6.51
N ALA A 209 15.25 13.48 -6.39
CA ALA A 209 15.25 12.05 -6.58
C ALA A 209 15.45 11.69 -8.06
N ASP A 210 15.99 10.52 -8.35
CA ASP A 210 16.19 10.04 -9.73
C ASP A 210 14.83 9.82 -10.43
N PRO A 211 14.58 10.48 -11.58
CA PRO A 211 13.29 10.39 -12.26
C PRO A 211 12.98 9.00 -12.84
N SER A 212 13.98 8.15 -13.03
CA SER A 212 13.80 6.78 -13.52
C SER A 212 13.23 5.81 -12.48
N GLY A 213 13.15 6.24 -11.21
CA GLY A 213 12.79 5.37 -10.08
C GLY A 213 13.97 4.61 -9.48
N ALA A 214 15.21 4.96 -9.85
CA ALA A 214 16.37 4.47 -9.12
C ALA A 214 16.38 5.06 -7.69
N LEU A 215 16.77 4.24 -6.70
CA LEU A 215 16.85 4.66 -5.31
C LEU A 215 18.13 5.50 -5.07
N ALA A 216 18.14 6.70 -5.65
CA ALA A 216 19.26 7.62 -5.61
C ALA A 216 18.80 9.07 -5.62
N PHE A 217 19.65 9.94 -5.07
CA PHE A 217 19.58 11.38 -5.30
C PHE A 217 20.48 11.78 -6.47
N ASP A 218 20.19 12.91 -7.11
CA ASP A 218 21.01 13.52 -8.18
C ASP A 218 22.39 13.95 -7.69
N THR A 219 22.58 14.12 -6.38
CA THR A 219 23.87 14.40 -5.75
C THR A 219 24.14 13.50 -4.54
N ARG A 220 25.41 13.21 -4.29
CA ARG A 220 25.86 12.47 -3.11
C ARG A 220 26.60 13.34 -2.09
N THR A 221 26.80 14.62 -2.41
CA THR A 221 27.53 15.54 -1.52
C THR A 221 26.85 16.89 -1.49
N LEU A 222 26.65 17.42 -0.29
CA LEU A 222 26.17 18.77 -0.03
C LEU A 222 27.13 19.50 0.90
N ARG A 223 27.14 20.82 0.82
CA ARG A 223 27.89 21.71 1.75
C ARG A 223 26.95 22.82 2.22
N ALA A 224 27.02 23.11 3.52
CA ALA A 224 26.29 24.21 4.13
C ALA A 224 27.19 24.91 5.14
N GLU A 225 26.87 26.14 5.48
CA GLU A 225 27.46 26.82 6.63
C GLU A 225 26.79 26.39 7.93
N ALA A 226 27.51 26.57 9.07
CA ALA A 226 26.95 26.24 10.38
C ALA A 226 25.74 27.13 10.72
N GLY A 227 24.72 26.56 11.37
CA GLY A 227 23.48 27.25 11.74
C GLY A 227 22.27 26.55 11.14
N LYS A 228 21.23 27.33 10.84
CA LYS A 228 19.97 26.80 10.27
C LYS A 228 20.14 26.39 8.81
N VAL A 229 20.17 25.10 8.57
CA VAL A 229 20.29 24.48 7.24
C VAL A 229 18.95 23.89 6.81
N THR A 230 18.52 24.22 5.60
CA THR A 230 17.31 23.66 4.99
C THR A 230 17.71 22.88 3.74
N ILE A 231 17.16 21.67 3.57
CA ILE A 231 17.28 20.88 2.34
C ILE A 231 15.88 20.70 1.75
N ALA A 232 15.72 21.05 0.48
CA ALA A 232 14.52 20.83 -0.30
C ALA A 232 14.78 19.75 -1.37
N MET A 233 14.08 18.62 -1.27
CA MET A 233 14.18 17.52 -2.21
C MET A 233 12.95 17.47 -3.10
N ARG A 234 13.13 17.63 -4.41
CA ARG A 234 12.08 17.42 -5.41
C ARG A 234 11.95 15.93 -5.74
N ASN A 235 10.72 15.46 -5.88
CA ASN A 235 10.47 14.08 -6.25
C ASN A 235 9.86 13.94 -7.66
N PRO A 236 10.66 13.88 -8.73
CA PRO A 236 10.17 13.51 -10.07
C PRO A 236 9.99 11.98 -10.25
N SER A 237 10.50 11.17 -9.31
CA SER A 237 10.42 9.71 -9.32
C SER A 237 8.96 9.21 -9.19
N PRO A 238 8.60 8.08 -9.80
CA PRO A 238 7.31 7.42 -9.54
C PRO A 238 7.21 6.83 -8.12
N LEU A 239 8.35 6.74 -7.38
CA LEU A 239 8.41 6.19 -6.03
C LEU A 239 8.24 7.27 -4.96
N PRO A 240 7.73 6.93 -3.76
CA PRO A 240 7.69 7.85 -2.63
C PRO A 240 9.10 8.07 -2.09
N HIS A 241 9.45 9.34 -1.86
CA HIS A 241 10.75 9.71 -1.29
C HIS A 241 10.59 10.85 -0.29
N ASN A 242 11.60 10.99 0.56
CA ASN A 242 11.81 12.16 1.37
C ASN A 242 13.31 12.48 1.49
N VAL A 243 13.61 13.56 2.19
CA VAL A 243 14.96 13.84 2.67
C VAL A 243 14.96 13.92 4.19
N ALA A 244 15.95 13.32 4.82
CA ALA A 244 16.20 13.33 6.24
C ALA A 244 17.69 13.66 6.50
N ILE A 245 18.02 14.16 7.68
CA ILE A 245 19.40 14.45 8.10
C ILE A 245 19.67 13.75 9.41
N LYS A 246 20.79 13.01 9.49
CA LYS A 246 21.26 12.39 10.73
C LYS A 246 22.76 12.57 10.94
N GLY A 247 23.18 12.55 12.19
CA GLY A 247 24.58 12.64 12.63
C GLY A 247 24.78 13.71 13.71
N ASN A 248 25.84 13.57 14.50
CA ASN A 248 26.23 14.51 15.58
C ASN A 248 25.06 14.87 16.54
N GLY A 249 24.18 13.89 16.86
CA GLY A 249 23.02 14.11 17.72
C GLY A 249 21.80 14.73 17.02
N VAL A 250 21.87 14.97 15.72
CA VAL A 250 20.73 15.39 14.90
C VAL A 250 20.10 14.14 14.28
N ASP A 251 18.77 14.06 14.29
CA ASP A 251 17.97 13.09 13.53
C ASP A 251 16.63 13.75 13.22
N VAL A 252 16.52 14.31 12.02
CA VAL A 252 15.31 15.03 11.55
C VAL A 252 14.88 14.50 10.20
N VAL A 253 13.58 14.28 10.07
CA VAL A 253 12.98 13.59 8.93
C VAL A 253 11.98 14.52 8.25
N GLY A 254 12.17 14.75 6.95
CA GLY A 254 11.23 15.46 6.11
C GLY A 254 10.01 14.62 5.74
N LYS A 255 8.96 15.28 5.27
CA LYS A 255 7.73 14.63 4.80
C LYS A 255 8.02 13.71 3.62
N VAL A 256 7.52 12.47 3.64
CA VAL A 256 7.48 11.61 2.45
C VAL A 256 6.52 12.21 1.43
N VAL A 257 6.94 12.28 0.18
CA VAL A 257 6.17 12.85 -0.93
C VAL A 257 6.14 11.90 -2.13
N LEU A 258 5.02 11.86 -2.81
CA LEU A 258 4.86 11.15 -4.07
C LEU A 258 5.38 11.99 -5.24
N GLN A 259 5.30 11.44 -6.46
CA GLN A 259 5.75 12.09 -7.67
C GLN A 259 5.21 13.53 -7.82
N GLY A 260 6.10 14.46 -8.11
CA GLY A 260 5.78 15.89 -8.25
C GLY A 260 5.79 16.67 -6.93
N GLY A 261 5.91 16.00 -5.76
CA GLY A 261 5.99 16.65 -4.46
C GLY A 261 7.41 17.14 -4.11
N THR A 262 7.51 17.99 -3.08
CA THR A 262 8.78 18.46 -2.51
C THR A 262 8.83 18.12 -1.03
N SER A 263 9.88 17.41 -0.61
CA SER A 263 10.18 17.12 0.79
C SER A 263 11.17 18.16 1.32
N ILE A 264 10.88 18.75 2.48
CA ILE A 264 11.72 19.76 3.10
C ILE A 264 12.10 19.27 4.50
N VAL A 265 13.36 19.45 4.85
CA VAL A 265 13.89 19.23 6.20
C VAL A 265 14.73 20.43 6.61
N THR A 266 14.59 20.85 7.87
CA THR A 266 15.37 21.94 8.44
C THR A 266 15.97 21.52 9.77
N ALA A 267 17.26 21.81 9.97
CA ALA A 267 17.98 21.50 11.20
C ALA A 267 18.98 22.61 11.56
N GLU A 268 19.22 22.80 12.85
CA GLU A 268 20.37 23.59 13.35
C GLU A 268 21.60 22.69 13.37
N LEU A 269 22.57 22.97 12.51
CA LEU A 269 23.77 22.16 12.33
C LEU A 269 25.03 22.91 12.83
N ARG A 270 25.85 22.21 13.58
CA ARG A 270 27.19 22.65 14.00
C ARG A 270 28.22 22.16 12.99
N PRO A 271 29.45 22.72 12.99
CA PRO A 271 30.53 22.18 12.18
C PRO A 271 30.68 20.66 12.35
N GLY A 272 30.74 19.92 11.24
CA GLY A 272 30.80 18.46 11.23
C GLY A 272 30.32 17.84 9.95
N THR A 273 30.28 16.52 9.95
CA THR A 273 29.79 15.70 8.83
C THR A 273 28.48 15.01 9.21
N TYR A 274 27.49 15.13 8.35
CA TYR A 274 26.15 14.57 8.50
C TYR A 274 25.82 13.67 7.30
N THR A 275 24.86 12.80 7.48
CA THR A 275 24.28 12.03 6.38
C THR A 275 22.91 12.59 6.04
N PHE A 276 22.67 12.95 4.78
CA PHE A 276 21.31 13.11 4.28
C PHE A 276 20.88 11.82 3.58
N TYR A 277 19.61 11.42 3.75
CA TYR A 277 19.13 10.12 3.27
C TYR A 277 17.61 10.13 3.04
N CYS A 278 17.08 9.13 2.33
CA CYS A 278 15.67 8.87 2.26
C CYS A 278 15.28 7.87 3.37
N SER A 279 14.32 8.24 4.22
CA SER A 279 13.90 7.41 5.35
C SER A 279 12.79 6.41 5.00
N VAL A 280 12.35 6.35 3.74
CA VAL A 280 11.45 5.30 3.28
C VAL A 280 12.15 3.95 3.45
N PRO A 281 11.50 2.93 4.05
CA PRO A 281 12.13 1.65 4.32
C PRO A 281 12.85 1.05 3.12
N GLY A 282 14.09 0.60 3.31
CA GLY A 282 14.93 0.01 2.27
C GLY A 282 15.65 0.99 1.35
N HIS A 283 15.27 2.27 1.33
CA HIS A 283 15.86 3.23 0.39
C HIS A 283 17.28 3.66 0.78
N GLU A 284 17.53 3.88 2.07
CA GLU A 284 18.89 4.20 2.55
C GLU A 284 19.86 3.04 2.32
N GLU A 285 19.42 1.81 2.62
CA GLU A 285 20.19 0.57 2.45
C GLU A 285 20.51 0.33 0.97
N ALA A 286 19.59 0.66 0.08
CA ALA A 286 19.79 0.60 -1.37
C ALA A 286 20.71 1.70 -1.91
N GLY A 287 21.14 2.65 -1.07
CA GLY A 287 22.12 3.68 -1.44
C GLY A 287 21.53 5.09 -1.65
N MET A 288 20.25 5.32 -1.34
CA MET A 288 19.65 6.66 -1.44
C MET A 288 20.06 7.54 -0.26
N LYS A 289 21.34 7.91 -0.25
CA LYS A 289 21.99 8.75 0.77
C LYS A 289 23.20 9.50 0.24
N GLY A 290 23.62 10.50 0.97
CA GLY A 290 24.83 11.28 0.69
C GLY A 290 25.40 11.93 1.94
N THR A 291 26.48 12.68 1.76
CA THR A 291 27.22 13.36 2.83
C THR A 291 26.96 14.86 2.78
N LEU A 292 26.57 15.45 3.90
CA LEU A 292 26.47 16.89 4.12
C LEU A 292 27.64 17.34 4.99
N THR A 293 28.48 18.22 4.48
CA THR A 293 29.63 18.80 5.22
C THR A 293 29.29 20.21 5.64
N VAL A 294 29.48 20.50 6.91
CA VAL A 294 29.38 21.81 7.53
C VAL A 294 30.76 22.16 8.06
N PRO A 295 31.50 23.12 7.43
CA PRO A 295 32.86 23.49 7.82
C PRO A 295 32.92 24.17 9.20
#